data_c37c8537156f43ce99d3c0bae811a511
#
_entry.id   c37c8537156f43ce99d3c0bae811a511
#
_cell.length_a   1.000
_cell.length_b   1.000
_cell.length_c   1.000
_cell.angle_alpha   90.00
_cell.angle_beta   90.00
_cell.angle_gamma   90.00
#
_symmetry.space_group_name_H-M   'P 1'
#
loop_
_entity.id
_entity.type
_entity.pdbx_description
1 polymer ?
#
loop_
_entity_poly.entity_id
_entity_poly.type
_entity_poly.pdbx_seq_one_letter_code
_entity_poly.pdbx_strand_id
1 'polypeptide(L)'
;MKALFLSLILSAAVHAADKPAVLLVLTNHSKLGDTGKLTGFFLSEAAHPYEVFTKNGNPVTLASPDGGFAPVDPKSFDLKDEANAAFWKKYGNGDKDKPGVPETQPLAEIDPAKFGAVFFAGGHGAVWDFPDSQPLQKLTASIYAEGGAVGAVCHGPAALVNVRLPDGSLLISGKKAAVFTNAEEDAVELSKVVPFLLQTAFEKAGATVVPAENFTESAIRDGRLVTGQNPASAKKAAELLLEAMAAE
;
A
#
# COMPACT_ATOMS: atom_id res chain seq x y z
N MET A 1 -66.11 -21.54 -18.12
CA MET A 1 -65.22 -21.11 -17.08
C MET A 1 -63.77 -21.14 -17.63
N LYS A 2 -63.18 -19.98 -17.94
CA LYS A 2 -61.78 -19.88 -18.40
C LYS A 2 -60.91 -19.48 -17.22
N ALA A 3 -60.02 -20.39 -16.79
CA ALA A 3 -59.06 -20.13 -15.74
C ALA A 3 -57.92 -19.29 -16.31
N LEU A 4 -57.70 -18.11 -15.74
CA LEU A 4 -56.59 -17.20 -16.05
C LEU A 4 -55.39 -17.58 -15.18
N PHE A 5 -54.35 -18.19 -15.75
CA PHE A 5 -53.07 -18.42 -15.06
C PHE A 5 -52.27 -17.11 -15.08
N LEU A 6 -52.16 -16.48 -13.94
CA LEU A 6 -51.28 -15.32 -13.70
C LEU A 6 -49.88 -15.83 -13.37
N SER A 7 -48.99 -15.81 -14.35
CA SER A 7 -47.56 -16.12 -14.11
C SER A 7 -46.89 -14.96 -13.39
N LEU A 8 -46.52 -15.18 -12.12
CA LEU A 8 -45.71 -14.26 -11.33
C LEU A 8 -44.24 -14.40 -11.78
N ILE A 9 -43.73 -13.45 -12.55
CA ILE A 9 -42.29 -13.36 -12.87
C ILE A 9 -41.62 -12.75 -11.69
N LEU A 10 -40.97 -13.60 -10.88
CA LEU A 10 -40.09 -13.16 -9.79
C LEU A 10 -38.79 -12.65 -10.40
N SER A 11 -38.67 -11.34 -10.56
CA SER A 11 -37.41 -10.69 -10.95
C SER A 11 -36.46 -10.77 -9.78
N ALA A 12 -35.52 -11.72 -9.82
CA ALA A 12 -34.36 -11.72 -8.89
C ALA A 12 -33.49 -10.54 -9.28
N ALA A 13 -33.52 -9.50 -8.46
CA ALA A 13 -32.50 -8.44 -8.52
C ALA A 13 -31.15 -9.06 -8.15
N VAL A 14 -30.30 -9.27 -9.16
CA VAL A 14 -28.88 -9.59 -8.93
C VAL A 14 -28.28 -8.35 -8.30
N HIS A 15 -28.12 -8.35 -6.96
CA HIS A 15 -27.26 -7.40 -6.30
C HIS A 15 -25.84 -7.70 -6.79
N ALA A 16 -25.24 -6.77 -7.53
CA ALA A 16 -23.81 -6.81 -7.77
C ALA A 16 -23.16 -6.83 -6.37
N ALA A 17 -22.43 -7.90 -6.05
CA ALA A 17 -21.71 -7.97 -4.78
C ALA A 17 -20.78 -6.75 -4.69
N ASP A 18 -20.82 -6.05 -3.57
CA ASP A 18 -19.91 -4.93 -3.33
C ASP A 18 -18.48 -5.42 -3.48
N LYS A 19 -17.65 -4.67 -4.22
CA LYS A 19 -16.25 -5.06 -4.41
C LYS A 19 -15.52 -5.02 -3.06
N PRO A 20 -14.59 -5.96 -2.82
CA PRO A 20 -13.82 -6.00 -1.57
C PRO A 20 -13.12 -4.68 -1.30
N ALA A 21 -13.14 -4.21 -0.06
CA ALA A 21 -12.45 -2.98 0.32
C ALA A 21 -10.92 -3.16 0.30
N VAL A 22 -10.20 -2.07 0.02
CA VAL A 22 -8.74 -2.00 0.09
C VAL A 22 -8.34 -1.09 1.24
N LEU A 23 -7.44 -1.55 2.09
CA LEU A 23 -6.80 -0.75 3.11
C LEU A 23 -5.54 -0.11 2.54
N LEU A 24 -5.51 1.22 2.42
CA LEU A 24 -4.34 1.98 1.99
C LEU A 24 -3.63 2.55 3.22
N VAL A 25 -2.41 2.08 3.46
CA VAL A 25 -1.64 2.39 4.67
C VAL A 25 -0.56 3.41 4.37
N LEU A 26 -0.52 4.47 5.17
CA LEU A 26 0.43 5.58 5.13
C LEU A 26 1.30 5.58 6.38
N THR A 27 2.52 6.14 6.31
CA THR A 27 3.38 6.30 7.49
C THR A 27 2.94 7.47 8.38
N ASN A 28 3.18 7.37 9.69
CA ASN A 28 3.10 8.51 10.63
C ASN A 28 4.45 9.22 10.79
N HIS A 29 5.54 8.63 10.29
CA HIS A 29 6.88 9.14 10.52
C HIS A 29 7.22 10.34 9.63
N SER A 30 7.77 11.41 10.25
CA SER A 30 8.01 12.70 9.57
C SER A 30 9.47 13.15 9.54
N LYS A 31 10.40 12.45 10.19
CA LYS A 31 11.80 12.86 10.28
C LYS A 31 12.69 12.00 9.38
N LEU A 32 13.52 12.62 8.56
CA LEU A 32 14.49 11.92 7.73
C LEU A 32 15.80 11.67 8.53
N GLY A 33 15.75 10.72 9.46
CA GLY A 33 16.86 10.46 10.38
C GLY A 33 17.32 11.73 11.09
N ASP A 34 18.61 11.87 11.29
CA ASP A 34 19.25 13.02 11.96
C ASP A 34 19.63 14.16 11.00
N THR A 35 19.08 14.17 9.78
CA THR A 35 19.42 15.18 8.76
C THR A 35 18.80 16.56 9.02
N GLY A 36 17.86 16.66 9.93
CA GLY A 36 17.05 17.87 10.16
C GLY A 36 15.99 18.10 9.07
N LYS A 37 15.88 17.23 8.07
CA LYS A 37 14.88 17.31 7.00
C LYS A 37 13.62 16.52 7.36
N LEU A 38 12.49 16.91 6.74
CA LEU A 38 11.23 16.19 6.83
C LEU A 38 11.15 15.09 5.77
N THR A 39 10.33 14.09 6.04
CA THR A 39 9.89 13.03 5.16
C THR A 39 8.43 12.66 5.47
N GLY A 40 7.92 11.62 4.90
CA GLY A 40 6.56 11.13 5.08
C GLY A 40 6.26 10.06 4.04
N PHE A 41 4.97 9.89 3.70
CA PHE A 41 4.61 9.07 2.55
C PHE A 41 4.82 9.87 1.24
N PHE A 42 5.13 9.16 0.16
CA PHE A 42 5.30 9.76 -1.17
C PHE A 42 3.91 9.95 -1.80
N LEU A 43 3.53 11.18 -2.14
CA LEU A 43 2.14 11.54 -2.47
C LEU A 43 1.57 10.70 -3.62
N SER A 44 2.32 10.51 -4.72
CA SER A 44 1.84 9.73 -5.86
C SER A 44 1.69 8.23 -5.55
N GLU A 45 2.38 7.73 -4.52
CA GLU A 45 2.28 6.33 -4.11
C GLU A 45 1.04 6.04 -3.25
N ALA A 46 0.38 7.06 -2.76
CA ALA A 46 -0.97 6.98 -2.21
C ALA A 46 -2.03 7.34 -3.27
N ALA A 47 -1.82 8.43 -4.00
CA ALA A 47 -2.79 9.00 -4.92
C ALA A 47 -3.09 8.12 -6.14
N HIS A 48 -2.06 7.61 -6.81
CA HIS A 48 -2.24 6.75 -7.99
C HIS A 48 -2.92 5.41 -7.62
N PRO A 49 -2.49 4.67 -6.58
CA PRO A 49 -3.22 3.48 -6.13
C PRO A 49 -4.66 3.79 -5.71
N TYR A 50 -4.88 4.89 -4.96
CA TYR A 50 -6.21 5.31 -4.58
C TYR A 50 -7.12 5.52 -5.80
N GLU A 51 -6.61 6.19 -6.83
CA GLU A 51 -7.34 6.40 -8.08
C GLU A 51 -7.67 5.06 -8.78
N VAL A 52 -6.70 4.15 -8.87
CA VAL A 52 -6.88 2.83 -9.49
C VAL A 52 -7.97 2.04 -8.76
N PHE A 53 -7.90 1.96 -7.43
CA PHE A 53 -8.87 1.20 -6.63
C PHE A 53 -10.28 1.79 -6.73
N THR A 54 -10.40 3.12 -6.60
CA THR A 54 -11.70 3.78 -6.62
C THR A 54 -12.34 3.78 -8.02
N LYS A 55 -11.54 3.95 -9.09
CA LYS A 55 -12.03 3.78 -10.48
C LYS A 55 -12.50 2.35 -10.76
N ASN A 56 -11.90 1.36 -10.11
CA ASN A 56 -12.38 -0.02 -10.18
C ASN A 56 -13.62 -0.27 -9.29
N GLY A 57 -14.04 0.70 -8.48
CA GLY A 57 -15.21 0.60 -7.60
C GLY A 57 -14.92 -0.06 -6.24
N ASN A 58 -13.66 -0.26 -5.87
CA ASN A 58 -13.30 -0.76 -4.54
C ASN A 58 -13.38 0.37 -3.52
N PRO A 59 -14.07 0.19 -2.38
CA PRO A 59 -13.95 1.11 -1.25
C PRO A 59 -12.52 1.16 -0.74
N VAL A 60 -12.02 2.36 -0.41
CA VAL A 60 -10.67 2.56 0.14
C VAL A 60 -10.75 3.23 1.50
N THR A 61 -10.10 2.63 2.48
CA THR A 61 -9.90 3.18 3.83
C THR A 61 -8.44 3.59 3.98
N LEU A 62 -8.20 4.80 4.50
CA LEU A 62 -6.85 5.27 4.84
C LEU A 62 -6.54 4.92 6.29
N ALA A 63 -5.39 4.31 6.52
CA ALA A 63 -4.90 3.96 7.84
C ALA A 63 -3.40 4.29 7.99
N SER A 64 -2.93 4.32 9.22
CA SER A 64 -1.49 4.41 9.54
C SER A 64 -1.22 3.66 10.85
N PRO A 65 0.04 3.33 11.19
CA PRO A 65 0.37 2.57 12.38
C PRO A 65 -0.35 3.05 13.64
N ASP A 66 -0.30 4.37 13.91
CA ASP A 66 -0.86 4.99 15.12
C ASP A 66 -2.19 5.73 14.87
N GLY A 67 -2.65 5.80 13.62
CA GLY A 67 -3.78 6.65 13.24
C GLY A 67 -3.42 8.14 13.23
N GLY A 68 -4.43 9.01 13.04
CA GLY A 68 -4.26 10.46 13.06
C GLY A 68 -3.46 10.97 11.87
N PHE A 69 -2.53 11.90 12.12
CA PHE A 69 -1.81 12.61 11.07
C PHE A 69 -0.77 11.75 10.36
N ALA A 70 -0.88 11.65 9.02
CA ALA A 70 0.10 11.04 8.15
C ALA A 70 0.78 12.13 7.29
N PRO A 71 2.10 12.39 7.50
CA PRO A 71 2.83 13.44 6.79
C PRO A 71 3.12 13.04 5.35
N VAL A 72 3.01 13.99 4.42
CA VAL A 72 3.50 13.85 3.04
C VAL A 72 4.99 14.19 3.01
N ASP A 73 5.79 13.41 2.29
CA ASP A 73 7.18 13.79 2.00
C ASP A 73 7.20 15.07 1.15
N PRO A 74 7.84 16.16 1.62
CA PRO A 74 7.84 17.43 0.89
C PRO A 74 8.38 17.35 -0.54
N LYS A 75 9.30 16.41 -0.82
CA LYS A 75 9.85 16.20 -2.17
C LYS A 75 8.81 15.63 -3.15
N SER A 76 7.78 14.97 -2.63
CA SER A 76 6.71 14.35 -3.43
C SER A 76 5.49 15.24 -3.66
N PHE A 77 5.47 16.42 -3.04
CA PHE A 77 4.29 17.29 -3.04
C PHE A 77 4.14 18.04 -4.37
N ASP A 78 3.71 17.32 -5.40
CA ASP A 78 3.43 17.86 -6.74
C ASP A 78 1.93 17.77 -7.05
N LEU A 79 1.25 18.92 -7.07
CA LEU A 79 -0.18 19.04 -7.39
C LEU A 79 -0.44 19.34 -8.88
N LYS A 80 0.58 19.28 -9.75
CA LYS A 80 0.39 19.31 -11.22
C LYS A 80 -0.07 17.94 -11.72
N ASP A 81 0.29 16.86 -11.01
CA ASP A 81 -0.27 15.54 -11.25
C ASP A 81 -1.75 15.53 -10.83
N GLU A 82 -2.62 15.11 -11.74
CA GLU A 82 -4.08 15.16 -11.54
C GLU A 82 -4.56 14.23 -10.42
N ALA A 83 -3.96 13.05 -10.29
CA ALA A 83 -4.31 12.10 -9.23
C ALA A 83 -3.88 12.63 -7.86
N ASN A 84 -2.65 13.21 -7.78
CA ASN A 84 -2.17 13.88 -6.57
C ASN A 84 -3.10 15.03 -6.16
N ALA A 85 -3.49 15.88 -7.11
CA ALA A 85 -4.38 17.00 -6.85
C ALA A 85 -5.76 16.53 -6.37
N ALA A 86 -6.33 15.49 -6.99
CA ALA A 86 -7.61 14.91 -6.59
C ALA A 86 -7.55 14.27 -5.19
N PHE A 87 -6.50 13.50 -4.90
CA PHE A 87 -6.27 12.91 -3.59
C PHE A 87 -6.10 13.99 -2.51
N TRP A 88 -5.24 14.98 -2.78
CA TRP A 88 -5.01 16.11 -1.87
C TRP A 88 -6.28 16.92 -1.59
N LYS A 89 -7.08 17.22 -2.62
CA LYS A 89 -8.36 17.92 -2.46
C LYS A 89 -9.31 17.18 -1.52
N LYS A 90 -9.27 15.84 -1.52
CA LYS A 90 -10.18 15.00 -0.71
C LYS A 90 -9.67 14.77 0.70
N TYR A 91 -8.37 14.54 0.87
CA TYR A 91 -7.79 14.04 2.11
C TYR A 91 -6.72 14.96 2.72
N GLY A 92 -6.21 15.92 1.96
CA GLY A 92 -5.15 16.81 2.45
C GLY A 92 -5.65 17.79 3.50
N ASN A 93 -4.75 18.18 4.40
CA ASN A 93 -5.03 19.15 5.48
C ASN A 93 -5.12 20.61 5.00
N GLY A 94 -4.89 20.89 3.72
CA GLY A 94 -4.87 22.24 3.15
C GLY A 94 -3.60 23.05 3.45
N ASP A 95 -2.72 22.57 4.32
CA ASP A 95 -1.46 23.20 4.68
C ASP A 95 -0.33 22.71 3.76
N LYS A 96 0.21 23.64 2.93
CA LYS A 96 1.30 23.32 1.99
C LYS A 96 2.69 23.38 2.62
N ASP A 97 2.81 23.99 3.79
CA ASP A 97 4.07 24.09 4.53
C ASP A 97 4.30 22.83 5.38
N LYS A 98 3.21 22.19 5.82
CA LYS A 98 3.21 20.91 6.53
C LYS A 98 2.16 19.98 5.92
N PRO A 99 2.39 19.53 4.66
CA PRO A 99 1.39 18.73 3.96
C PRO A 99 1.21 17.37 4.61
N GLY A 100 -0.03 16.89 4.71
CA GLY A 100 -0.37 15.60 5.25
C GLY A 100 -1.85 15.29 5.17
N VAL A 101 -2.20 14.04 5.47
CA VAL A 101 -3.57 13.58 5.70
C VAL A 101 -3.85 13.75 7.19
N PRO A 102 -4.83 14.60 7.59
CA PRO A 102 -5.02 14.96 9.00
C PRO A 102 -5.51 13.78 9.86
N GLU A 103 -6.27 12.86 9.26
CA GLU A 103 -6.87 11.75 9.99
C GLU A 103 -6.78 10.46 9.19
N THR A 104 -6.11 9.48 9.75
CA THR A 104 -6.09 8.08 9.31
C THR A 104 -6.59 7.19 10.46
N GLN A 105 -7.08 5.99 10.13
CA GLN A 105 -7.49 5.04 11.16
C GLN A 105 -6.26 4.34 11.76
N PRO A 106 -6.18 4.15 13.09
CA PRO A 106 -5.09 3.38 13.70
C PRO A 106 -5.23 1.90 13.35
N LEU A 107 -4.12 1.25 12.93
CA LEU A 107 -4.16 -0.16 12.51
C LEU A 107 -4.62 -1.11 13.61
N ALA A 108 -4.42 -0.76 14.88
CA ALA A 108 -4.87 -1.56 16.00
C ALA A 108 -6.42 -1.68 16.12
N GLU A 109 -7.16 -0.76 15.50
CA GLU A 109 -8.63 -0.70 15.52
C GLU A 109 -9.26 -1.25 14.23
N ILE A 110 -8.44 -1.64 13.25
CA ILE A 110 -8.90 -2.18 11.97
C ILE A 110 -9.26 -3.66 12.12
N ASP A 111 -10.47 -4.00 11.68
CA ASP A 111 -10.90 -5.38 11.50
C ASP A 111 -10.42 -5.90 10.13
N PRO A 112 -9.45 -6.84 10.07
CA PRO A 112 -8.89 -7.32 8.80
C PRO A 112 -9.93 -8.03 7.92
N ALA A 113 -10.96 -8.63 8.48
CA ALA A 113 -11.99 -9.36 7.74
C ALA A 113 -12.83 -8.46 6.80
N LYS A 114 -12.75 -7.14 6.96
CA LYS A 114 -13.45 -6.17 6.10
C LYS A 114 -12.71 -5.86 4.80
N PHE A 115 -11.47 -6.33 4.63
CA PHE A 115 -10.61 -5.96 3.53
C PHE A 115 -10.18 -7.16 2.70
N GLY A 116 -10.37 -7.06 1.39
CA GLY A 116 -9.82 -8.02 0.44
C GLY A 116 -8.35 -7.80 0.12
N ALA A 117 -7.81 -6.62 0.44
CA ALA A 117 -6.40 -6.32 0.27
C ALA A 117 -5.92 -5.20 1.20
N VAL A 118 -4.59 -5.19 1.43
CA VAL A 118 -3.86 -4.06 2.02
C VAL A 118 -2.80 -3.58 1.04
N PHE A 119 -2.64 -2.24 0.93
CA PHE A 119 -1.61 -1.61 0.10
C PHE A 119 -0.81 -0.61 0.94
N PHE A 120 0.51 -0.75 0.95
CA PHE A 120 1.43 0.11 1.68
C PHE A 120 2.07 1.13 0.73
N ALA A 121 1.70 2.39 0.87
CA ALA A 121 2.40 3.47 0.21
C ALA A 121 3.80 3.63 0.81
N GLY A 122 4.78 3.92 -0.03
CA GLY A 122 6.13 4.19 0.44
C GLY A 122 6.35 5.68 0.74
N GLY A 123 7.55 6.12 0.46
CA GLY A 123 8.18 7.29 1.01
C GLY A 123 9.09 6.87 2.17
N HIS A 124 10.17 7.62 2.37
CA HIS A 124 11.20 7.19 3.34
C HIS A 124 10.69 7.03 4.78
N GLY A 125 9.64 7.76 5.17
CA GLY A 125 9.03 7.59 6.51
C GLY A 125 8.70 6.14 6.87
N ALA A 126 8.25 5.36 5.88
CA ALA A 126 7.83 3.97 6.05
C ALA A 126 8.92 3.04 6.64
N VAL A 127 10.22 3.31 6.38
CA VAL A 127 11.29 2.45 6.92
C VAL A 127 11.53 2.62 8.42
N TRP A 128 10.96 3.68 9.04
CA TRP A 128 11.09 3.92 10.48
C TRP A 128 9.95 3.35 11.31
N ASP A 129 8.70 3.39 10.82
CA ASP A 129 7.54 3.02 11.64
C ASP A 129 6.85 1.72 11.19
N PHE A 130 6.99 1.27 9.93
CA PHE A 130 6.33 0.06 9.47
C PHE A 130 6.94 -1.24 10.01
N PRO A 131 8.28 -1.44 10.01
CA PRO A 131 8.87 -2.74 10.36
C PRO A 131 8.54 -3.24 11.76
N ASP A 132 8.43 -2.32 12.73
CA ASP A 132 8.25 -2.65 14.13
C ASP A 132 6.79 -2.53 14.60
N SER A 133 5.87 -2.11 13.71
CA SER A 133 4.44 -2.00 14.03
C SER A 133 3.79 -3.39 14.16
N GLN A 134 3.58 -3.83 15.40
CA GLN A 134 2.90 -5.10 15.69
C GLN A 134 1.46 -5.16 15.14
N PRO A 135 0.63 -4.07 15.22
CA PRO A 135 -0.68 -4.06 14.60
C PRO A 135 -0.60 -4.28 13.08
N LEU A 136 0.37 -3.63 12.39
CA LEU A 136 0.59 -3.78 10.97
C LEU A 136 0.92 -5.24 10.59
N GLN A 137 1.87 -5.85 11.30
CA GLN A 137 2.29 -7.23 11.04
C GLN A 137 1.13 -8.21 11.20
N LYS A 138 0.36 -8.12 12.29
CA LYS A 138 -0.78 -8.99 12.57
C LYS A 138 -1.89 -8.82 11.54
N LEU A 139 -2.25 -7.58 11.21
CA LEU A 139 -3.29 -7.25 10.23
C LEU A 139 -2.92 -7.79 8.85
N THR A 140 -1.67 -7.56 8.39
CA THR A 140 -1.19 -8.03 7.10
C THR A 140 -1.20 -9.54 7.02
N ALA A 141 -0.71 -10.23 8.07
CA ALA A 141 -0.73 -11.68 8.15
C ALA A 141 -2.16 -12.25 8.09
N SER A 142 -3.11 -11.61 8.79
CA SER A 142 -4.52 -12.02 8.81
C SER A 142 -5.15 -11.89 7.43
N ILE A 143 -5.05 -10.71 6.78
CA ILE A 143 -5.58 -10.48 5.43
C ILE A 143 -5.01 -11.51 4.47
N TYR A 144 -3.68 -11.75 4.51
CA TYR A 144 -3.04 -12.71 3.60
C TYR A 144 -3.46 -14.15 3.88
N ALA A 145 -3.57 -14.55 5.15
CA ALA A 145 -3.98 -15.91 5.54
C ALA A 145 -5.43 -16.23 5.15
N GLU A 146 -6.30 -15.22 5.15
CA GLU A 146 -7.72 -15.34 4.77
C GLU A 146 -7.96 -15.22 3.25
N GLY A 147 -6.92 -15.27 2.44
CA GLY A 147 -7.04 -15.23 0.97
C GLY A 147 -6.91 -13.82 0.36
N GLY A 148 -6.80 -12.77 1.16
CA GLY A 148 -6.61 -11.41 0.69
C GLY A 148 -5.24 -11.17 0.04
N ALA A 149 -5.11 -10.06 -0.70
CA ALA A 149 -3.89 -9.68 -1.39
C ALA A 149 -3.11 -8.61 -0.62
N VAL A 150 -1.79 -8.59 -0.80
CA VAL A 150 -0.88 -7.63 -0.15
C VAL A 150 -0.08 -6.90 -1.22
N GLY A 151 -0.18 -5.57 -1.23
CA GLY A 151 0.55 -4.69 -2.14
C GLY A 151 1.45 -3.71 -1.40
N ALA A 152 2.57 -3.34 -2.00
CA ALA A 152 3.46 -2.31 -1.48
C ALA A 152 4.31 -1.70 -2.60
N VAL A 153 4.78 -0.46 -2.43
CA VAL A 153 5.60 0.23 -3.43
C VAL A 153 6.74 1.01 -2.77
N CYS A 154 7.89 1.11 -3.46
CA CYS A 154 9.04 1.92 -3.06
C CYS A 154 9.61 1.47 -1.71
N HIS A 155 9.46 2.29 -0.65
CA HIS A 155 9.78 1.93 0.74
C HIS A 155 8.61 1.29 1.51
N GLY A 156 7.38 1.30 0.95
CA GLY A 156 6.22 0.61 1.53
C GLY A 156 6.46 -0.86 1.88
N PRO A 157 7.25 -1.63 1.08
CA PRO A 157 7.60 -3.01 1.41
C PRO A 157 8.34 -3.19 2.75
N ALA A 158 8.85 -2.13 3.38
CA ALA A 158 9.37 -2.18 4.76
C ALA A 158 8.34 -2.77 5.75
N ALA A 159 7.05 -2.59 5.47
CA ALA A 159 5.95 -3.22 6.19
C ALA A 159 6.03 -4.75 6.25
N LEU A 160 6.69 -5.38 5.29
CA LEU A 160 6.63 -6.82 5.07
C LEU A 160 7.82 -7.58 5.66
N VAL A 161 8.90 -6.89 6.03
CA VAL A 161 10.16 -7.53 6.44
C VAL A 161 10.02 -8.43 7.67
N ASN A 162 9.06 -8.13 8.56
CA ASN A 162 8.83 -8.86 9.80
C ASN A 162 7.47 -9.57 9.86
N VAL A 163 6.67 -9.57 8.76
CA VAL A 163 5.36 -10.22 8.73
C VAL A 163 5.52 -11.74 8.74
N ARG A 164 5.01 -12.38 9.79
CA ARG A 164 4.97 -13.84 9.92
C ARG A 164 3.58 -14.38 9.68
N LEU A 165 3.52 -15.40 8.84
CA LEU A 165 2.33 -16.19 8.59
C LEU A 165 2.01 -17.12 9.78
N PRO A 166 0.79 -17.70 9.84
CA PRO A 166 0.41 -18.61 10.95
C PRO A 166 1.34 -19.84 11.13
N ASP A 167 2.01 -20.27 10.06
CA ASP A 167 3.01 -21.36 10.10
C ASP A 167 4.38 -20.90 10.62
N GLY A 168 4.54 -19.62 10.96
CA GLY A 168 5.78 -19.01 11.45
C GLY A 168 6.76 -18.55 10.37
N SER A 169 6.51 -18.87 9.08
CA SER A 169 7.33 -18.41 7.97
C SER A 169 7.17 -16.88 7.75
N LEU A 170 8.21 -16.26 7.18
CA LEU A 170 8.08 -14.87 6.72
C LEU A 170 7.26 -14.83 5.42
N LEU A 171 6.31 -13.89 5.32
CA LEU A 171 5.45 -13.71 4.15
C LEU A 171 6.25 -13.57 2.85
N ILE A 172 7.41 -12.90 2.90
CA ILE A 172 8.26 -12.61 1.75
C ILE A 172 9.28 -13.71 1.45
N SER A 173 9.45 -14.70 2.34
CA SER A 173 10.43 -15.79 2.12
C SER A 173 10.07 -16.61 0.89
N GLY A 174 11.04 -16.80 -0.01
CA GLY A 174 10.88 -17.52 -1.28
C GLY A 174 10.11 -16.74 -2.36
N LYS A 175 9.69 -15.49 -2.10
CA LYS A 175 8.95 -14.66 -3.04
C LYS A 175 9.87 -13.81 -3.92
N LYS A 176 9.42 -13.55 -5.16
CA LYS A 176 10.00 -12.53 -6.02
C LYS A 176 9.40 -11.17 -5.67
N ALA A 177 10.25 -10.14 -5.59
CA ALA A 177 9.81 -8.80 -5.23
C ALA A 177 10.58 -7.71 -6.00
N ALA A 178 9.92 -6.60 -6.25
CA ALA A 178 10.52 -5.33 -6.65
C ALA A 178 10.37 -4.35 -5.47
N VAL A 179 11.46 -3.81 -4.97
CA VAL A 179 11.50 -2.89 -3.84
C VAL A 179 12.49 -1.78 -4.15
N PHE A 180 12.46 -0.67 -3.41
CA PHE A 180 13.46 0.38 -3.57
C PHE A 180 14.85 -0.21 -3.39
N THR A 181 15.69 -0.05 -4.43
CA THR A 181 16.97 -0.77 -4.52
C THR A 181 18.08 -0.04 -3.76
N ASN A 182 19.14 -0.79 -3.42
CA ASN A 182 20.34 -0.18 -2.84
C ASN A 182 20.95 0.87 -3.79
N ALA A 183 20.88 0.63 -5.11
CA ALA A 183 21.37 1.58 -6.11
C ALA A 183 20.52 2.86 -6.16
N GLU A 184 19.20 2.76 -5.99
CA GLU A 184 18.33 3.93 -5.88
C GLU A 184 18.58 4.69 -4.58
N GLU A 185 18.83 3.97 -3.44
CA GLU A 185 19.15 4.59 -2.17
C GLU A 185 20.49 5.35 -2.20
N ASP A 186 21.49 4.79 -2.90
CA ASP A 186 22.77 5.46 -3.16
C ASP A 186 22.57 6.68 -4.07
N ALA A 187 21.75 6.58 -5.09
CA ALA A 187 21.48 7.67 -6.03
C ALA A 187 20.78 8.88 -5.38
N VAL A 188 19.97 8.65 -4.33
CA VAL A 188 19.36 9.73 -3.54
C VAL A 188 20.20 10.13 -2.32
N GLU A 189 21.40 9.55 -2.15
CA GLU A 189 22.38 9.84 -1.08
C GLU A 189 21.85 9.54 0.35
N LEU A 190 20.95 8.56 0.50
CA LEU A 190 20.33 8.23 1.78
C LEU A 190 20.75 6.87 2.37
N SER A 191 21.64 6.12 1.71
CA SER A 191 22.11 4.79 2.17
C SER A 191 22.69 4.78 3.60
N LYS A 192 23.21 5.93 4.07
CA LYS A 192 23.76 6.10 5.43
C LYS A 192 22.77 6.77 6.40
N VAL A 193 21.59 7.16 5.90
CA VAL A 193 20.56 7.87 6.66
C VAL A 193 19.44 6.93 7.09
N VAL A 194 19.00 6.06 6.17
CA VAL A 194 17.96 5.07 6.46
C VAL A 194 18.43 4.05 7.50
N PRO A 195 17.56 3.55 8.38
CA PRO A 195 17.94 2.60 9.42
C PRO A 195 18.45 1.27 8.87
N PHE A 196 18.02 0.91 7.66
CA PHE A 196 18.48 -0.27 6.92
C PHE A 196 18.20 -0.10 5.42
N LEU A 197 18.95 -0.84 4.61
CA LEU A 197 18.74 -0.91 3.16
C LEU A 197 17.65 -1.93 2.86
N LEU A 198 16.55 -1.50 2.24
CA LEU A 198 15.34 -2.30 2.06
C LEU A 198 15.58 -3.54 1.19
N GLN A 199 16.25 -3.39 0.05
CA GLN A 199 16.64 -4.53 -0.81
C GLN A 199 17.43 -5.57 0.00
N THR A 200 18.43 -5.14 0.74
CA THR A 200 19.27 -6.02 1.58
C THR A 200 18.44 -6.74 2.64
N ALA A 201 17.46 -6.06 3.25
CA ALA A 201 16.57 -6.68 4.25
C ALA A 201 15.69 -7.76 3.62
N PHE A 202 15.14 -7.53 2.43
CA PHE A 202 14.35 -8.50 1.69
C PHE A 202 15.17 -9.75 1.33
N GLU A 203 16.37 -9.56 0.80
CA GLU A 203 17.28 -10.66 0.44
C GLU A 203 17.66 -11.49 1.67
N LYS A 204 17.97 -10.85 2.81
CA LYS A 204 18.24 -11.53 4.09
C LYS A 204 17.02 -12.29 4.63
N ALA A 205 15.81 -11.84 4.36
CA ALA A 205 14.57 -12.52 4.72
C ALA A 205 14.21 -13.67 3.76
N GLY A 206 15.04 -13.93 2.75
CA GLY A 206 14.87 -15.04 1.80
C GLY A 206 14.03 -14.70 0.58
N ALA A 207 13.73 -13.43 0.32
CA ALA A 207 13.10 -13.00 -0.93
C ALA A 207 14.13 -12.91 -2.07
N THR A 208 13.67 -13.05 -3.30
CA THR A 208 14.45 -12.78 -4.51
C THR A 208 14.07 -11.39 -5.02
N VAL A 209 14.91 -10.40 -4.76
CA VAL A 209 14.70 -9.06 -5.33
C VAL A 209 15.13 -9.06 -6.80
N VAL A 210 14.27 -8.53 -7.67
CA VAL A 210 14.51 -8.42 -9.11
C VAL A 210 14.59 -6.94 -9.46
N PRO A 211 15.79 -6.33 -9.44
CA PRO A 211 15.95 -4.91 -9.71
C PRO A 211 15.78 -4.60 -11.19
N ALA A 212 15.16 -3.46 -11.48
CA ALA A 212 15.18 -2.81 -12.78
C ALA A 212 16.08 -1.57 -12.74
N GLU A 213 16.20 -0.83 -13.85
CA GLU A 213 16.89 0.45 -13.89
C GLU A 213 16.31 1.42 -12.84
N ASN A 214 17.17 2.25 -12.26
CA ASN A 214 16.79 3.20 -11.23
C ASN A 214 15.65 4.12 -11.72
N PHE A 215 14.64 4.29 -10.86
CA PHE A 215 13.49 5.18 -11.05
C PHE A 215 12.64 4.87 -12.30
N THR A 216 12.77 3.69 -12.89
CA THR A 216 11.86 3.20 -13.95
C THR A 216 10.73 2.37 -13.37
N GLU A 217 9.60 2.27 -14.09
CA GLU A 217 8.49 1.44 -13.67
C GLU A 217 8.90 -0.05 -13.61
N SER A 218 8.76 -0.64 -12.44
CA SER A 218 8.96 -2.08 -12.23
C SER A 218 8.07 -2.54 -11.08
N ALA A 219 7.12 -3.43 -11.39
CA ALA A 219 6.23 -4.04 -10.41
C ALA A 219 6.13 -5.54 -10.66
N ILE A 220 6.15 -6.33 -9.59
CA ILE A 220 6.13 -7.79 -9.60
C ILE A 220 4.95 -8.28 -8.80
N ARG A 221 4.23 -9.26 -9.37
CA ARG A 221 3.24 -10.07 -8.69
C ARG A 221 3.80 -11.48 -8.49
N ASP A 222 3.79 -11.97 -7.25
CA ASP A 222 4.09 -13.37 -6.88
C ASP A 222 2.92 -13.91 -6.06
N GLY A 223 1.99 -14.56 -6.76
CA GLY A 223 0.74 -15.00 -6.19
C GLY A 223 -0.13 -13.81 -5.77
N ARG A 224 -0.41 -13.69 -4.47
CA ARG A 224 -1.19 -12.59 -3.87
C ARG A 224 -0.32 -11.48 -3.25
N LEU A 225 1.00 -11.58 -3.40
CA LEU A 225 1.94 -10.52 -3.04
C LEU A 225 2.28 -9.71 -4.29
N VAL A 226 2.18 -8.37 -4.18
CA VAL A 226 2.53 -7.42 -5.25
C VAL A 226 3.46 -6.37 -4.70
N THR A 227 4.58 -6.12 -5.36
CA THR A 227 5.52 -5.09 -4.96
C THR A 227 5.97 -4.26 -6.16
N GLY A 228 6.16 -2.96 -5.95
CA GLY A 228 6.69 -2.01 -6.94
C GLY A 228 7.98 -1.37 -6.44
N GLN A 229 8.93 -1.13 -7.35
CA GLN A 229 10.29 -0.72 -6.99
C GLN A 229 10.38 0.71 -6.48
N ASN A 230 9.63 1.65 -7.04
CA ASN A 230 9.81 3.09 -6.85
C ASN A 230 8.50 3.85 -7.18
N PRO A 231 8.44 5.18 -7.04
CA PRO A 231 7.21 5.95 -7.30
C PRO A 231 6.60 5.74 -8.69
N ALA A 232 7.42 5.54 -9.73
CA ALA A 232 6.93 5.27 -11.08
C ALA A 232 6.11 3.97 -11.18
N SER A 233 6.33 3.04 -10.25
CA SER A 233 5.67 1.73 -10.20
C SER A 233 4.32 1.74 -9.45
N ALA A 234 3.92 2.85 -8.83
CA ALA A 234 2.78 2.90 -7.91
C ALA A 234 1.46 2.49 -8.59
N LYS A 235 1.18 3.05 -9.76
CA LYS A 235 -0.02 2.73 -10.54
C LYS A 235 -0.03 1.25 -10.96
N LYS A 236 1.08 0.77 -11.52
CA LYS A 236 1.21 -0.62 -11.98
C LYS A 236 1.07 -1.62 -10.83
N ALA A 237 1.66 -1.33 -9.67
CA ALA A 237 1.50 -2.16 -8.48
C ALA A 237 0.02 -2.25 -8.02
N ALA A 238 -0.71 -1.13 -8.08
CA ALA A 238 -2.14 -1.13 -7.74
C ALA A 238 -2.98 -1.94 -8.74
N GLU A 239 -2.70 -1.82 -10.05
CA GLU A 239 -3.35 -2.62 -11.09
C GLU A 239 -3.12 -4.12 -10.88
N LEU A 240 -1.87 -4.53 -10.63
CA LEU A 240 -1.51 -5.92 -10.33
C LEU A 240 -2.15 -6.42 -9.02
N LEU A 241 -2.35 -5.54 -8.03
CA LEU A 241 -3.05 -5.91 -6.80
C LEU A 241 -4.52 -6.23 -7.08
N LEU A 242 -5.21 -5.45 -7.92
CA LEU A 242 -6.57 -5.77 -8.35
C LEU A 242 -6.66 -7.11 -9.09
N GLU A 243 -5.67 -7.40 -9.96
CA GLU A 243 -5.57 -8.71 -10.60
C GLU A 243 -5.34 -9.84 -9.59
N ALA A 244 -4.53 -9.58 -8.53
CA ALA A 244 -4.28 -10.55 -7.48
C ALA A 244 -5.51 -10.83 -6.62
N MET A 245 -6.35 -9.81 -6.38
CA MET A 245 -7.64 -9.94 -5.67
C MET A 245 -8.69 -10.70 -6.47
N ALA A 246 -8.59 -10.69 -7.80
CA ALA A 246 -9.54 -11.37 -8.70
C ALA A 246 -9.13 -12.82 -9.03
N ALA A 247 -7.93 -13.23 -8.71
CA ALA A 247 -7.42 -14.58 -8.97
C ALA A 247 -7.75 -15.50 -7.78
N GLU A 248 -8.94 -16.07 -7.80
CA GLU A 248 -9.35 -17.21 -6.98
C GLU A 248 -8.93 -18.54 -7.62
#